data_04026a581ddc79a66ad5e5cfb53c2fdc
#
_entry.id   04026a581ddc79a66ad5e5cfb53c2fdc
#
_cell.length_a   1.000
_cell.length_b   1.000
_cell.length_c   1.000
_cell.angle_alpha   90.00
_cell.angle_beta   90.00
_cell.angle_gamma   90.00
#
_symmetry.space_group_name_H-M   'P 1'
#
loop_
_entity.id
_entity.type
_entity.pdbx_description
1 polymer ?
#
loop_
_entity_poly.entity_id
_entity_poly.type
_entity_poly.pdbx_seq_one_letter_code
_entity_poly.pdbx_strand_id
1 'polypeptide(L)'
;MKITEDIIYAGVNDHQVDLFEGQYRVPNGMAYNSYVILDEKTAVMDTVDANFADEWLANVAKALDGRKPDYLIVQHMEPDHSANIENFVKAYPEATVVANTKTFAMMKNFFPKMDLAGRKLEVKDGESLTLGKHVLTFVFAPMVHWPEVMVTYDSTDKVLFAADGFGKFGALDREEPWDDEARRYFIGIVGKYGPQVQKLLKVAGTLDIQKICSLHGPVLTENLGHYIEKYDIWSSYRPEEEGVVVAYTSVYGNTKKAAELLADKLKEKGCPKVVVYDLARDDMSAAVADAFRYSKLVLATLTYNAGIYPFMQDFINRLTERSFQNRTIGLIENGSWAPTAAKVMKGMFDKSKNITWTENNVKVMSAVKEENVKEIEALAEELCK
;
A
#
# COMPACT_ATOMS: atom_id res chain seq x y z
N MET A 1 8.93 -4.07 -23.18
CA MET A 1 9.34 -2.63 -23.09
C MET A 1 10.79 -2.61 -22.58
N LYS A 2 11.68 -1.78 -23.16
CA LYS A 2 13.05 -1.56 -22.65
C LYS A 2 13.03 -0.51 -21.54
N ILE A 3 13.65 -0.80 -20.43
CA ILE A 3 13.86 0.13 -19.31
C ILE A 3 15.19 0.86 -19.47
N THR A 4 16.22 0.12 -19.82
CA THR A 4 17.54 0.59 -20.26
C THR A 4 17.95 -0.17 -21.51
N GLU A 5 19.20 -0.07 -21.95
CA GLU A 5 19.69 -0.89 -23.06
C GLU A 5 19.61 -2.38 -22.75
N ASP A 6 19.94 -2.76 -21.50
CA ASP A 6 20.13 -4.13 -21.06
C ASP A 6 19.00 -4.64 -20.14
N ILE A 7 18.14 -3.75 -19.58
CA ILE A 7 17.05 -4.12 -18.70
C ILE A 7 15.73 -4.08 -19.45
N ILE A 8 15.02 -5.22 -19.47
CA ILE A 8 13.79 -5.42 -20.24
C ILE A 8 12.67 -5.82 -19.30
N TYR A 9 11.52 -5.17 -19.43
CA TYR A 9 10.29 -5.53 -18.73
C TYR A 9 9.70 -6.84 -19.29
N ALA A 10 9.38 -7.78 -18.40
CA ALA A 10 8.82 -9.09 -18.73
C ALA A 10 7.57 -9.44 -17.90
N GLY A 11 6.95 -8.48 -17.23
CA GLY A 11 5.75 -8.68 -16.43
C GLY A 11 4.47 -8.82 -17.25
N VAL A 12 3.33 -8.84 -16.54
CA VAL A 12 1.98 -9.05 -17.09
C VAL A 12 0.98 -8.05 -16.50
N ASN A 13 -0.17 -7.87 -17.18
CA ASN A 13 -1.32 -7.12 -16.67
C ASN A 13 -2.48 -8.07 -16.40
N ASP A 14 -3.04 -8.01 -15.20
CA ASP A 14 -4.24 -8.74 -14.80
C ASP A 14 -5.47 -7.83 -14.83
N HIS A 15 -6.38 -8.09 -15.78
CA HIS A 15 -7.67 -7.40 -15.91
C HIS A 15 -8.85 -8.22 -15.36
N GLN A 16 -8.58 -9.38 -14.74
CA GLN A 16 -9.60 -10.28 -14.23
C GLN A 16 -9.76 -10.18 -12.72
N VAL A 17 -8.70 -9.76 -12.00
CA VAL A 17 -8.76 -9.56 -10.56
C VAL A 17 -9.70 -8.40 -10.23
N ASP A 18 -10.67 -8.63 -9.38
CA ASP A 18 -11.59 -7.61 -8.87
C ASP A 18 -11.22 -7.16 -7.44
N LEU A 19 -10.63 -8.09 -6.66
CA LEU A 19 -10.19 -7.85 -5.28
C LEU A 19 -8.74 -8.31 -5.11
N PHE A 20 -7.80 -7.37 -5.05
CA PHE A 20 -6.42 -7.67 -4.68
C PHE A 20 -6.34 -8.04 -3.19
N GLU A 21 -5.55 -9.05 -2.85
CA GLU A 21 -5.53 -9.70 -1.51
C GLU A 21 -6.92 -10.05 -0.97
N GLY A 22 -7.92 -10.25 -1.85
CA GLY A 22 -9.29 -10.56 -1.47
C GLY A 22 -10.03 -9.42 -0.76
N GLN A 23 -9.50 -8.21 -0.73
CA GLN A 23 -10.09 -7.09 0.03
C GLN A 23 -10.01 -5.71 -0.64
N TYR A 24 -9.04 -5.47 -1.52
CA TYR A 24 -8.86 -4.17 -2.18
C TYR A 24 -9.49 -4.21 -3.58
N ARG A 25 -10.53 -3.42 -3.79
CA ARG A 25 -11.13 -3.28 -5.12
C ARG A 25 -10.12 -2.68 -6.09
N VAL A 26 -9.90 -3.34 -7.22
CA VAL A 26 -8.97 -2.91 -8.26
C VAL A 26 -9.68 -2.86 -9.62
N PRO A 27 -10.54 -1.86 -9.84
CA PRO A 27 -11.35 -1.77 -11.07
C PRO A 27 -10.51 -1.62 -12.34
N ASN A 28 -9.27 -1.17 -12.21
CA ASN A 28 -8.29 -1.05 -13.30
C ASN A 28 -7.32 -2.23 -13.34
N GLY A 29 -7.62 -3.35 -12.65
CA GLY A 29 -6.77 -4.53 -12.58
C GLY A 29 -5.49 -4.34 -11.78
N MET A 30 -4.50 -5.18 -12.06
CA MET A 30 -3.16 -5.16 -11.44
C MET A 30 -2.07 -5.37 -12.48
N ALA A 31 -0.88 -4.86 -12.21
CA ALA A 31 0.33 -5.25 -12.91
C ALA A 31 1.18 -6.12 -11.97
N TYR A 32 1.68 -7.24 -12.47
CA TYR A 32 2.69 -8.05 -11.80
C TYR A 32 3.98 -7.94 -12.62
N ASN A 33 4.96 -7.24 -12.06
CA ASN A 33 6.16 -6.86 -12.79
C ASN A 33 7.28 -7.86 -12.58
N SER A 34 7.97 -8.17 -13.64
CA SER A 34 9.21 -8.94 -13.69
C SER A 34 10.14 -8.31 -14.69
N TYR A 35 11.45 -8.46 -14.49
CA TYR A 35 12.45 -7.81 -15.35
C TYR A 35 13.54 -8.80 -15.72
N VAL A 36 14.13 -8.61 -16.90
CA VAL A 36 15.26 -9.39 -17.38
C VAL A 36 16.46 -8.46 -17.57
N ILE A 37 17.59 -8.80 -16.98
CA ILE A 37 18.86 -8.10 -17.14
C ILE A 37 19.75 -8.92 -18.07
N LEU A 38 20.10 -8.36 -19.21
CA LEU A 38 20.96 -8.97 -20.22
C LEU A 38 22.39 -8.48 -20.04
N ASP A 39 23.29 -9.41 -19.70
CA ASP A 39 24.72 -9.12 -19.55
C ASP A 39 25.52 -10.36 -19.93
N GLU A 40 26.81 -10.49 -19.56
CA GLU A 40 27.59 -11.73 -19.71
C GLU A 40 26.83 -12.90 -19.09
N LYS A 41 26.32 -12.70 -17.88
CA LYS A 41 25.27 -13.52 -17.24
C LYS A 41 23.94 -12.81 -17.25
N THR A 42 22.88 -13.58 -17.41
CA THR A 42 21.51 -13.03 -17.44
C THR A 42 20.78 -13.31 -16.14
N ALA A 43 20.02 -12.33 -15.67
CA ALA A 43 19.19 -12.46 -14.47
C ALA A 43 17.73 -12.13 -14.77
N VAL A 44 16.82 -12.89 -14.16
CA VAL A 44 15.40 -12.60 -14.11
C VAL A 44 15.05 -12.14 -12.68
N MET A 45 14.35 -11.02 -12.57
CA MET A 45 13.95 -10.41 -11.29
C MET A 45 12.49 -10.77 -11.00
N ASP A 46 12.29 -11.57 -9.96
CA ASP A 46 11.00 -12.08 -9.48
C ASP A 46 10.14 -12.78 -10.54
N THR A 47 9.03 -13.32 -10.15
CA THR A 47 8.04 -13.93 -11.03
C THR A 47 6.71 -13.17 -10.96
N VAL A 48 5.61 -13.78 -11.37
CA VAL A 48 4.28 -13.17 -11.38
C VAL A 48 3.23 -14.11 -10.76
N ASP A 49 1.98 -13.66 -10.67
CA ASP A 49 0.85 -14.45 -10.20
C ASP A 49 0.67 -15.77 -10.96
N ALA A 50 0.17 -16.79 -10.27
CA ALA A 50 0.02 -18.16 -10.78
C ALA A 50 -0.79 -18.25 -12.08
N ASN A 51 -1.77 -17.38 -12.25
CA ASN A 51 -2.66 -17.40 -13.42
C ASN A 51 -1.95 -16.98 -14.72
N PHE A 52 -0.78 -16.39 -14.64
CA PHE A 52 -0.05 -15.81 -15.79
C PHE A 52 1.26 -16.57 -16.11
N ALA A 53 1.39 -17.83 -15.68
CA ALA A 53 2.61 -18.62 -15.87
C ALA A 53 3.07 -18.67 -17.33
N ASP A 54 2.20 -19.03 -18.26
CA ASP A 54 2.53 -19.21 -19.68
C ASP A 54 2.86 -17.88 -20.34
N GLU A 55 2.08 -16.82 -20.07
CA GLU A 55 2.31 -15.49 -20.60
C GLU A 55 3.65 -14.92 -20.11
N TRP A 56 3.90 -15.03 -18.81
CA TRP A 56 5.15 -14.56 -18.20
C TRP A 56 6.37 -15.32 -18.74
N LEU A 57 6.32 -16.65 -18.83
CA LEU A 57 7.42 -17.44 -19.41
C LEU A 57 7.70 -17.07 -20.85
N ALA A 58 6.65 -16.79 -21.65
CA ALA A 58 6.79 -16.31 -23.03
C ALA A 58 7.44 -14.91 -23.08
N ASN A 59 7.06 -14.01 -22.16
CA ASN A 59 7.65 -12.67 -22.03
C ASN A 59 9.13 -12.76 -21.63
N VAL A 60 9.47 -13.62 -20.68
CA VAL A 60 10.87 -13.88 -20.27
C VAL A 60 11.67 -14.44 -21.45
N ALA A 61 11.16 -15.47 -22.15
CA ALA A 61 11.84 -16.05 -23.31
C ALA A 61 12.08 -15.02 -24.42
N LYS A 62 11.10 -14.16 -24.67
CA LYS A 62 11.21 -13.05 -25.63
C LYS A 62 12.26 -12.04 -25.20
N ALA A 63 12.30 -11.68 -23.90
CA ALA A 63 13.30 -10.74 -23.37
C ALA A 63 14.71 -11.31 -23.42
N LEU A 64 14.87 -12.62 -23.21
CA LEU A 64 16.15 -13.33 -23.29
C LEU A 64 16.72 -13.44 -24.72
N ASP A 65 15.89 -13.27 -25.74
CA ASP A 65 16.29 -13.29 -27.16
C ASP A 65 17.16 -14.52 -27.53
N GLY A 66 16.70 -15.71 -27.15
CA GLY A 66 17.38 -16.99 -27.40
C GLY A 66 18.51 -17.34 -26.41
N ARG A 67 18.81 -16.47 -25.45
CA ARG A 67 19.75 -16.77 -24.35
C ARG A 67 19.05 -17.60 -23.26
N LYS A 68 19.84 -18.22 -22.38
CA LYS A 68 19.33 -18.87 -21.18
C LYS A 68 19.62 -17.99 -19.96
N PRO A 69 18.72 -17.90 -18.98
CA PRO A 69 18.97 -17.17 -17.75
C PRO A 69 19.96 -17.95 -16.87
N ASP A 70 20.93 -17.23 -16.30
CA ASP A 70 21.84 -17.77 -15.28
C ASP A 70 21.21 -17.72 -13.90
N TYR A 71 20.40 -16.68 -13.64
CA TYR A 71 19.84 -16.42 -12.32
C TYR A 71 18.33 -16.09 -12.35
N LEU A 72 17.63 -16.58 -11.32
CA LEU A 72 16.36 -16.02 -10.87
C LEU A 72 16.61 -15.36 -9.51
N ILE A 73 16.45 -14.04 -9.44
CA ILE A 73 16.57 -13.29 -8.19
C ILE A 73 15.18 -13.13 -7.60
N VAL A 74 14.99 -13.62 -6.37
CA VAL A 74 13.69 -13.58 -5.68
C VAL A 74 13.78 -12.60 -4.51
N GLN A 75 13.15 -11.45 -4.68
CA GLN A 75 13.14 -10.38 -3.70
C GLN A 75 12.02 -10.54 -2.67
N HIS A 76 10.88 -11.15 -3.10
CA HIS A 76 9.66 -11.25 -2.30
C HIS A 76 8.95 -12.59 -2.54
N MET A 77 8.33 -13.14 -1.48
CA MET A 77 7.71 -14.46 -1.51
C MET A 77 6.18 -14.43 -1.53
N GLU A 78 5.56 -13.26 -1.63
CA GLU A 78 4.12 -13.21 -1.84
C GLU A 78 3.74 -13.91 -3.16
N PRO A 79 2.65 -14.71 -3.18
CA PRO A 79 2.34 -15.56 -4.34
C PRO A 79 2.21 -14.84 -5.68
N ASP A 80 1.80 -13.59 -5.69
CA ASP A 80 1.68 -12.78 -6.91
C ASP A 80 3.05 -12.40 -7.54
N HIS A 81 4.17 -12.66 -6.82
CA HIS A 81 5.53 -12.50 -7.30
C HIS A 81 6.35 -13.79 -7.23
N SER A 82 5.85 -14.83 -6.57
CA SER A 82 6.62 -16.05 -6.32
C SER A 82 5.98 -17.32 -6.86
N ALA A 83 4.69 -17.31 -7.24
CA ALA A 83 3.98 -18.51 -7.62
C ALA A 83 4.59 -19.27 -8.80
N ASN A 84 5.32 -18.60 -9.67
CA ASN A 84 5.94 -19.19 -10.84
C ASN A 84 7.42 -19.59 -10.67
N ILE A 85 7.98 -19.55 -9.46
CA ILE A 85 9.36 -19.99 -9.19
C ILE A 85 9.56 -21.45 -9.64
N GLU A 86 8.64 -22.36 -9.30
CA GLU A 86 8.74 -23.77 -9.70
C GLU A 86 8.62 -23.95 -11.21
N ASN A 87 7.78 -23.18 -11.89
CA ASN A 87 7.64 -23.20 -13.35
C ASN A 87 8.90 -22.68 -14.03
N PHE A 88 9.52 -21.62 -13.51
CA PHE A 88 10.79 -21.12 -14.00
C PHE A 88 11.92 -22.15 -13.86
N VAL A 89 12.05 -22.79 -12.69
CA VAL A 89 13.08 -23.81 -12.41
C VAL A 89 12.91 -25.03 -13.30
N LYS A 90 11.69 -25.38 -13.70
CA LYS A 90 11.41 -26.45 -14.67
C LYS A 90 11.76 -26.02 -16.09
N ALA A 91 11.44 -24.80 -16.49
CA ALA A 91 11.73 -24.27 -17.83
C ALA A 91 13.23 -24.03 -18.04
N TYR A 92 13.94 -23.62 -16.97
CA TYR A 92 15.37 -23.29 -16.99
C TYR A 92 16.14 -24.08 -15.92
N PRO A 93 16.36 -25.39 -16.14
CA PRO A 93 16.91 -26.29 -15.12
C PRO A 93 18.38 -26.02 -14.76
N GLU A 94 19.10 -25.17 -15.52
CA GLU A 94 20.48 -24.77 -15.26
C GLU A 94 20.56 -23.47 -14.44
N ALA A 95 19.46 -22.70 -14.34
CA ALA A 95 19.44 -21.43 -13.63
C ALA A 95 19.59 -21.60 -12.11
N THR A 96 20.32 -20.69 -11.50
CA THR A 96 20.50 -20.61 -10.03
C THR A 96 19.49 -19.63 -9.44
N VAL A 97 18.80 -20.04 -8.39
CA VAL A 97 17.91 -19.15 -7.61
C VAL A 97 18.74 -18.39 -6.59
N VAL A 98 18.64 -17.06 -6.63
CA VAL A 98 19.36 -16.12 -5.75
C VAL A 98 18.35 -15.52 -4.77
N ALA A 99 18.57 -15.68 -3.49
CA ALA A 99 17.66 -15.17 -2.45
C ALA A 99 18.34 -15.16 -1.09
N ASN A 100 17.70 -14.54 -0.09
CA ASN A 100 18.19 -14.64 1.28
C ASN A 100 17.70 -15.92 1.99
N THR A 101 18.27 -16.21 3.17
CA THR A 101 17.96 -17.39 3.98
C THR A 101 16.46 -17.53 4.27
N LYS A 102 15.77 -16.43 4.61
CA LYS A 102 14.33 -16.47 4.94
C LYS A 102 13.48 -16.79 3.73
N THR A 103 13.81 -16.20 2.58
CA THR A 103 13.16 -16.49 1.30
C THR A 103 13.26 -17.97 0.96
N PHE A 104 14.44 -18.59 1.10
CA PHE A 104 14.59 -20.04 0.89
C PHE A 104 13.81 -20.89 1.89
N ALA A 105 13.70 -20.44 3.15
CA ALA A 105 12.86 -21.12 4.13
C ALA A 105 11.37 -21.08 3.76
N MET A 106 10.89 -19.92 3.25
CA MET A 106 9.51 -19.74 2.80
C MET A 106 9.23 -20.52 1.50
N MET A 107 10.17 -20.59 0.57
CA MET A 107 10.06 -21.41 -0.65
C MET A 107 9.75 -22.86 -0.33
N LYS A 108 10.34 -23.43 0.73
CA LYS A 108 10.06 -24.82 1.14
C LYS A 108 8.61 -25.02 1.61
N ASN A 109 7.99 -23.96 2.15
CA ASN A 109 6.60 -24.01 2.58
C ASN A 109 5.63 -23.93 1.39
N PHE A 110 5.93 -23.04 0.43
CA PHE A 110 5.11 -22.87 -0.78
C PHE A 110 5.32 -24.01 -1.79
N PHE A 111 6.57 -24.50 -1.91
CA PHE A 111 6.98 -25.51 -2.90
C PHE A 111 7.66 -26.71 -2.23
N PRO A 112 6.93 -27.52 -1.43
CA PRO A 112 7.55 -28.58 -0.61
C PRO A 112 8.19 -29.71 -1.42
N LYS A 113 7.87 -29.81 -2.71
CA LYS A 113 8.44 -30.83 -3.63
C LYS A 113 9.53 -30.27 -4.55
N MET A 114 9.75 -28.95 -4.54
CA MET A 114 10.76 -28.32 -5.40
C MET A 114 12.16 -28.63 -4.87
N ASP A 115 13.00 -29.19 -5.71
CA ASP A 115 14.41 -29.44 -5.41
C ASP A 115 15.31 -28.43 -6.14
N LEU A 116 16.06 -27.67 -5.36
CA LEU A 116 17.07 -26.72 -5.82
C LEU A 116 18.51 -27.20 -5.54
N ALA A 117 18.72 -28.49 -5.35
CA ALA A 117 20.05 -29.01 -5.03
C ALA A 117 21.12 -28.51 -6.02
N GLY A 118 22.16 -27.85 -5.49
CA GLY A 118 23.24 -27.24 -6.29
C GLY A 118 22.88 -25.97 -7.06
N ARG A 119 21.63 -25.46 -6.96
CA ARG A 119 21.15 -24.30 -7.71
C ARG A 119 20.61 -23.19 -6.78
N LYS A 120 21.28 -23.01 -5.65
CA LYS A 120 20.98 -21.95 -4.69
C LYS A 120 22.18 -21.05 -4.53
N LEU A 121 21.95 -19.76 -4.57
CA LEU A 121 22.88 -18.74 -4.13
C LEU A 121 22.23 -17.94 -3.01
N GLU A 122 22.64 -18.19 -1.78
CA GLU A 122 22.18 -17.44 -0.62
C GLU A 122 23.00 -16.17 -0.49
N VAL A 123 22.33 -15.02 -0.43
CA VAL A 123 22.95 -13.71 -0.31
C VAL A 123 22.68 -13.09 1.06
N LYS A 124 23.58 -12.19 1.48
CA LYS A 124 23.53 -11.43 2.71
C LYS A 124 23.22 -9.95 2.43
N ASP A 125 22.82 -9.25 3.49
CA ASP A 125 22.61 -7.80 3.41
C ASP A 125 23.89 -7.07 3.01
N GLY A 126 23.79 -6.23 1.99
CA GLY A 126 24.92 -5.51 1.40
C GLY A 126 25.82 -6.32 0.47
N GLU A 127 25.55 -7.62 0.26
CA GLU A 127 26.32 -8.44 -0.68
C GLU A 127 25.99 -8.09 -2.12
N SER A 128 26.96 -8.27 -3.02
CA SER A 128 26.80 -7.97 -4.45
C SER A 128 27.02 -9.19 -5.34
N LEU A 129 26.24 -9.26 -6.41
CA LEU A 129 26.37 -10.22 -7.50
C LEU A 129 26.77 -9.49 -8.79
N THR A 130 27.88 -9.90 -9.40
CA THR A 130 28.32 -9.35 -10.69
C THR A 130 27.80 -10.22 -11.83
N LEU A 131 27.14 -9.61 -12.81
CA LEU A 131 26.68 -10.28 -14.03
C LEU A 131 27.65 -10.14 -15.21
N GLY A 132 28.64 -9.29 -15.08
CA GLY A 132 29.61 -8.83 -16.08
C GLY A 132 29.78 -7.33 -15.91
N LYS A 133 29.04 -6.54 -16.67
CA LYS A 133 28.94 -5.07 -16.57
C LYS A 133 28.08 -4.66 -15.37
N HIS A 134 26.95 -5.32 -15.17
CA HIS A 134 26.00 -5.01 -14.09
C HIS A 134 26.46 -5.58 -12.75
N VAL A 135 26.34 -4.76 -11.69
CA VAL A 135 26.64 -5.14 -10.32
C VAL A 135 25.40 -4.91 -9.47
N LEU A 136 24.81 -6.00 -9.03
CA LEU A 136 23.58 -6.03 -8.25
C LEU A 136 23.91 -6.13 -6.76
N THR A 137 23.55 -5.11 -5.98
CA THR A 137 23.72 -5.10 -4.52
C THR A 137 22.40 -5.34 -3.82
N PHE A 138 22.35 -6.32 -2.93
CA PHE A 138 21.14 -6.71 -2.20
C PHE A 138 21.03 -5.95 -0.89
N VAL A 139 19.92 -5.27 -0.66
CA VAL A 139 19.62 -4.54 0.59
C VAL A 139 18.40 -5.17 1.23
N PHE A 140 18.54 -5.65 2.46
CA PHE A 140 17.42 -6.27 3.15
C PHE A 140 16.45 -5.22 3.65
N ALA A 141 15.17 -5.46 3.39
CA ALA A 141 14.05 -4.58 3.75
C ALA A 141 13.00 -5.34 4.58
N PRO A 142 13.39 -5.95 5.72
CA PRO A 142 12.49 -6.79 6.49
C PRO A 142 11.26 -6.03 6.95
N MET A 143 10.08 -6.63 6.79
CA MET A 143 8.75 -6.07 7.06
C MET A 143 8.36 -4.90 6.14
N VAL A 144 8.97 -4.80 4.97
CA VAL A 144 8.50 -3.89 3.91
C VAL A 144 8.05 -4.72 2.67
N HIS A 145 6.89 -5.50 2.72
CA HIS A 145 6.04 -5.60 3.93
C HIS A 145 6.12 -6.98 4.63
N TRP A 146 6.83 -7.97 4.07
CA TRP A 146 7.07 -9.28 4.67
C TRP A 146 8.50 -9.39 5.25
N PRO A 147 8.77 -10.40 6.13
CA PRO A 147 10.04 -10.46 6.87
C PRO A 147 11.27 -10.80 6.04
N GLU A 148 11.10 -11.35 4.84
CA GLU A 148 12.16 -11.79 3.95
C GLU A 148 12.49 -10.78 2.85
N VAL A 149 11.70 -9.73 2.69
CA VAL A 149 11.85 -8.78 1.58
C VAL A 149 13.27 -8.23 1.51
N MET A 150 13.81 -8.22 0.31
CA MET A 150 15.02 -7.48 -0.05
C MET A 150 14.74 -6.64 -1.31
N VAL A 151 15.46 -5.55 -1.46
CA VAL A 151 15.52 -4.75 -2.68
C VAL A 151 16.89 -4.92 -3.33
N THR A 152 16.98 -4.69 -4.63
CA THR A 152 18.22 -4.88 -5.37
C THR A 152 18.59 -3.59 -6.09
N TYR A 153 19.81 -3.10 -5.86
CA TYR A 153 20.32 -1.92 -6.55
C TYR A 153 21.34 -2.32 -7.61
N ASP A 154 21.07 -1.99 -8.86
CA ASP A 154 22.03 -2.06 -9.95
C ASP A 154 22.80 -0.74 -10.05
N SER A 155 24.08 -0.80 -9.71
CA SER A 155 24.94 0.39 -9.70
C SER A 155 25.37 0.85 -11.10
N THR A 156 25.21 0.02 -12.11
CA THR A 156 25.61 0.31 -13.49
C THR A 156 24.62 1.22 -14.18
N ASP A 157 23.35 0.84 -14.20
CA ASP A 157 22.26 1.63 -14.80
C ASP A 157 21.52 2.47 -13.75
N LYS A 158 21.97 2.42 -12.47
CA LYS A 158 21.40 3.17 -11.32
C LYS A 158 19.92 2.89 -11.12
N VAL A 159 19.56 1.62 -11.23
CA VAL A 159 18.18 1.12 -11.11
C VAL A 159 17.99 0.48 -9.75
N LEU A 160 16.95 0.89 -9.04
CA LEU A 160 16.45 0.23 -7.84
C LEU A 160 15.29 -0.71 -8.22
N PHE A 161 15.47 -2.02 -8.07
CA PHE A 161 14.38 -2.99 -8.03
C PHE A 161 13.86 -3.02 -6.61
N ALA A 162 12.69 -2.43 -6.41
CA ALA A 162 12.22 -2.01 -5.10
C ALA A 162 11.28 -3.01 -4.40
N ALA A 163 11.18 -4.26 -4.89
CA ALA A 163 10.11 -5.17 -4.53
C ALA A 163 8.75 -4.43 -4.63
N ASP A 164 7.89 -4.50 -3.63
CA ASP A 164 6.61 -3.78 -3.61
C ASP A 164 6.74 -2.27 -3.33
N GLY A 165 7.93 -1.84 -2.96
CA GLY A 165 8.20 -0.43 -2.73
C GLY A 165 7.89 0.42 -3.97
N PHE A 166 7.19 1.54 -3.78
CA PHE A 166 6.73 2.46 -4.82
C PHE A 166 5.68 1.86 -5.78
N GLY A 167 5.11 0.70 -5.44
CA GLY A 167 4.02 0.08 -6.18
C GLY A 167 2.70 0.84 -6.04
N LYS A 168 1.77 0.53 -6.94
CA LYS A 168 0.40 1.02 -6.92
C LYS A 168 -0.57 -0.03 -7.45
N PHE A 169 -1.85 0.10 -7.11
CA PHE A 169 -2.89 -0.66 -7.78
C PHE A 169 -3.06 -0.19 -9.24
N GLY A 170 -3.59 -1.07 -10.08
CA GLY A 170 -3.89 -0.80 -11.49
C GLY A 170 -2.90 -1.43 -12.47
N ALA A 171 -3.42 -1.89 -13.61
CA ALA A 171 -2.65 -2.41 -14.74
C ALA A 171 -1.91 -1.29 -15.48
N LEU A 172 -0.75 -1.60 -16.11
CA LEU A 172 0.09 -0.60 -16.76
C LEU A 172 -0.52 0.05 -18.01
N ASP A 173 -1.50 -0.59 -18.63
CA ASP A 173 -2.21 -0.11 -19.79
C ASP A 173 -3.48 0.69 -19.45
N ARG A 174 -3.64 1.05 -18.17
CA ARG A 174 -4.69 1.95 -17.67
C ARG A 174 -4.07 3.25 -17.18
N GLU A 175 -4.56 4.36 -17.74
CA GLU A 175 -4.13 5.68 -17.30
C GLU A 175 -4.86 6.09 -16.03
N GLU A 176 -4.10 6.30 -14.96
CA GLU A 176 -4.59 6.84 -13.69
C GLU A 176 -3.44 7.50 -12.92
N PRO A 177 -3.72 8.55 -12.12
CA PRO A 177 -2.71 9.17 -11.28
C PRO A 177 -2.03 8.19 -10.35
N TRP A 178 -0.69 8.27 -10.23
CA TRP A 178 0.07 7.39 -9.34
C TRP A 178 -0.29 7.61 -7.87
N ASP A 179 -0.41 8.87 -7.45
CA ASP A 179 -0.50 9.26 -6.03
C ASP A 179 -1.66 8.59 -5.28
N ASP A 180 -2.86 8.55 -5.86
CA ASP A 180 -4.05 8.07 -5.17
C ASP A 180 -4.01 6.54 -4.99
N GLU A 181 -3.68 5.81 -6.04
CA GLU A 181 -3.61 4.34 -5.99
C GLU A 181 -2.36 3.84 -5.27
N ALA A 182 -1.23 4.55 -5.35
CA ALA A 182 -0.03 4.25 -4.57
C ALA A 182 -0.23 4.54 -3.08
N ARG A 183 -0.93 5.62 -2.71
CA ARG A 183 -1.29 5.89 -1.31
C ARG A 183 -2.20 4.79 -0.77
N ARG A 184 -3.24 4.40 -1.53
CA ARG A 184 -4.17 3.34 -1.14
C ARG A 184 -3.44 2.00 -0.98
N TYR A 185 -2.52 1.68 -1.89
CA TYR A 185 -1.64 0.51 -1.82
C TYR A 185 -0.74 0.58 -0.58
N PHE A 186 0.02 1.67 -0.41
CA PHE A 186 0.95 1.84 0.70
C PHE A 186 0.24 1.75 2.06
N ILE A 187 -0.81 2.54 2.27
CA ILE A 187 -1.53 2.57 3.55
C ILE A 187 -2.18 1.22 3.83
N GLY A 188 -2.78 0.59 2.81
CA GLY A 188 -3.42 -0.70 2.93
C GLY A 188 -2.48 -1.82 3.36
N ILE A 189 -1.33 -1.92 2.72
CA ILE A 189 -0.43 -3.08 2.75
C ILE A 189 0.82 -2.81 3.59
N VAL A 190 1.47 -1.68 3.38
CA VAL A 190 2.76 -1.33 4.03
C VAL A 190 2.58 -0.46 5.27
N GLY A 191 1.45 0.25 5.42
CA GLY A 191 1.25 1.33 6.39
C GLY A 191 1.61 1.03 7.84
N LYS A 192 1.41 -0.22 8.31
CA LYS A 192 1.82 -0.66 9.64
C LYS A 192 3.33 -0.51 9.90
N TYR A 193 4.13 -0.62 8.85
CA TYR A 193 5.59 -0.77 8.93
C TYR A 193 6.34 0.53 8.57
N GLY A 194 5.73 1.69 8.79
CA GLY A 194 6.34 2.99 8.52
C GLY A 194 7.77 3.16 9.05
N PRO A 195 8.09 2.77 10.32
CA PRO A 195 9.47 2.85 10.82
C PRO A 195 10.49 2.03 10.03
N GLN A 196 10.08 0.90 9.44
CA GLN A 196 10.94 0.07 8.59
C GLN A 196 11.17 0.73 7.24
N VAL A 197 10.11 1.31 6.66
CA VAL A 197 10.23 2.11 5.42
C VAL A 197 11.15 3.31 5.63
N GLN A 198 11.03 4.03 6.75
CA GLN A 198 11.93 5.14 7.09
C GLN A 198 13.41 4.72 7.16
N LYS A 199 13.70 3.51 7.64
CA LYS A 199 15.07 2.96 7.61
C LYS A 199 15.53 2.67 6.20
N LEU A 200 14.68 2.07 5.36
CA LEU A 200 14.98 1.78 3.98
C LEU A 200 15.22 3.06 3.17
N LEU A 201 14.39 4.10 3.35
CA LEU A 201 14.57 5.40 2.70
C LEU A 201 15.92 6.05 3.05
N LYS A 202 16.41 5.89 4.30
CA LYS A 202 17.75 6.39 4.68
C LYS A 202 18.86 5.69 3.93
N VAL A 203 18.74 4.37 3.71
CA VAL A 203 19.73 3.62 2.92
C VAL A 203 19.61 4.03 1.45
N ALA A 204 18.41 4.07 0.88
CA ALA A 204 18.18 4.48 -0.49
C ALA A 204 18.71 5.90 -0.78
N GLY A 205 18.62 6.82 0.18
CA GLY A 205 19.17 8.17 0.07
C GLY A 205 20.70 8.24 -0.03
N THR A 206 21.42 7.15 0.21
CA THR A 206 22.88 7.05 -0.01
C THR A 206 23.25 6.53 -1.41
N LEU A 207 22.25 6.09 -2.18
CA LEU A 207 22.45 5.50 -3.52
C LEU A 207 22.09 6.54 -4.60
N ASP A 208 22.79 6.48 -5.72
CA ASP A 208 22.48 7.30 -6.90
C ASP A 208 21.40 6.60 -7.75
N ILE A 209 20.14 6.69 -7.31
CA ILE A 209 19.01 6.05 -7.97
C ILE A 209 18.46 6.98 -9.06
N GLN A 210 18.37 6.49 -10.28
CA GLN A 210 17.83 7.21 -11.44
C GLN A 210 16.55 6.57 -11.99
N LYS A 211 16.28 5.31 -11.63
CA LYS A 211 15.04 4.59 -11.99
C LYS A 211 14.61 3.70 -10.83
N ILE A 212 13.31 3.56 -10.66
CA ILE A 212 12.73 2.62 -9.69
C ILE A 212 11.83 1.65 -10.44
N CYS A 213 12.11 0.36 -10.29
CA CYS A 213 11.38 -0.77 -10.83
C CYS A 213 10.67 -1.48 -9.68
N SER A 214 9.39 -1.20 -9.50
CA SER A 214 8.53 -1.87 -8.52
C SER A 214 7.96 -3.16 -9.08
N LEU A 215 7.49 -4.05 -8.20
CA LEU A 215 6.74 -5.26 -8.58
C LEU A 215 5.29 -4.96 -9.00
N HIS A 216 4.78 -3.74 -8.70
CA HIS A 216 3.49 -3.23 -9.18
C HIS A 216 3.62 -1.82 -9.74
N GLY A 217 2.78 -1.49 -10.72
CA GLY A 217 2.72 -0.14 -11.28
C GLY A 217 3.87 0.20 -12.25
N PRO A 218 3.99 1.46 -12.67
CA PRO A 218 4.92 1.88 -13.71
C PRO A 218 6.36 1.93 -13.22
N VAL A 219 7.31 1.80 -14.15
CA VAL A 219 8.70 2.16 -13.89
C VAL A 219 8.82 3.67 -13.73
N LEU A 220 9.39 4.11 -12.62
CA LEU A 220 9.55 5.53 -12.31
C LEU A 220 10.94 5.99 -12.80
N THR A 221 10.94 6.95 -13.72
CA THR A 221 12.18 7.42 -14.38
C THR A 221 12.40 8.91 -14.25
N GLU A 222 11.38 9.66 -13.88
CA GLU A 222 11.40 11.10 -13.76
C GLU A 222 10.85 11.54 -12.41
N ASN A 223 11.28 12.72 -11.94
CA ASN A 223 10.77 13.32 -10.70
C ASN A 223 10.77 12.37 -9.48
N LEU A 224 11.81 11.55 -9.33
CA LEU A 224 11.91 10.56 -8.25
C LEU A 224 11.77 11.17 -6.86
N GLY A 225 12.15 12.43 -6.70
CA GLY A 225 11.98 13.18 -5.45
C GLY A 225 10.53 13.24 -4.96
N HIS A 226 9.56 13.35 -5.90
CA HIS A 226 8.13 13.34 -5.56
C HIS A 226 7.71 12.00 -4.91
N TYR A 227 8.08 10.88 -5.50
CA TYR A 227 7.72 9.56 -4.98
C TYR A 227 8.39 9.26 -3.63
N ILE A 228 9.65 9.66 -3.48
CA ILE A 228 10.40 9.53 -2.22
C ILE A 228 9.76 10.40 -1.13
N GLU A 229 9.36 11.63 -1.45
CA GLU A 229 8.68 12.53 -0.52
C GLU A 229 7.32 11.94 -0.07
N LYS A 230 6.52 11.39 -1.00
CA LYS A 230 5.27 10.71 -0.63
C LYS A 230 5.50 9.55 0.32
N TYR A 231 6.48 8.71 0.05
CA TYR A 231 6.86 7.60 0.93
C TYR A 231 7.35 8.08 2.29
N ASP A 232 8.09 9.18 2.36
CA ASP A 232 8.53 9.79 3.63
C ASP A 232 7.33 10.31 4.44
N ILE A 233 6.38 11.00 3.79
CA ILE A 233 5.16 11.49 4.43
C ILE A 233 4.33 10.33 4.98
N TRP A 234 4.03 9.33 4.14
CA TRP A 234 3.17 8.21 4.53
C TRP A 234 3.79 7.36 5.64
N SER A 235 5.08 7.04 5.53
CA SER A 235 5.78 6.19 6.49
C SER A 235 6.13 6.89 7.81
N SER A 236 6.16 8.22 7.84
CA SER A 236 6.26 9.01 9.07
C SER A 236 4.92 9.34 9.71
N TYR A 237 3.81 8.91 9.07
CA TYR A 237 2.43 9.17 9.50
C TYR A 237 2.06 10.65 9.60
N ARG A 238 2.75 11.52 8.88
CA ARG A 238 2.36 12.92 8.74
C ARG A 238 1.11 13.04 7.87
N PRO A 239 0.23 14.02 8.13
CA PRO A 239 -0.78 14.35 7.13
C PRO A 239 -0.10 14.84 5.85
N GLU A 240 -0.65 14.46 4.72
CA GLU A 240 -0.17 14.89 3.40
C GLU A 240 -0.74 16.26 3.04
N GLU A 241 -1.99 16.49 3.44
CA GLU A 241 -2.74 17.71 3.11
C GLU A 241 -3.61 18.16 4.29
N GLU A 242 -3.87 19.47 4.34
CA GLU A 242 -4.90 19.99 5.22
C GLU A 242 -6.29 19.69 4.65
N GLY A 243 -7.15 19.13 5.48
CA GLY A 243 -8.52 18.78 5.10
C GLY A 243 -9.22 17.95 6.17
N VAL A 244 -10.48 17.68 5.94
CA VAL A 244 -11.33 16.92 6.84
C VAL A 244 -11.99 15.75 6.10
N VAL A 245 -11.79 14.54 6.61
CA VAL A 245 -12.59 13.37 6.21
C VAL A 245 -13.76 13.23 7.16
N VAL A 246 -14.98 13.16 6.63
CA VAL A 246 -16.20 12.86 7.38
C VAL A 246 -16.63 11.44 7.03
N ALA A 247 -16.26 10.48 7.88
CA ALA A 247 -16.64 9.08 7.73
C ALA A 247 -17.89 8.77 8.57
N TYR A 248 -18.95 8.28 7.94
CA TYR A 248 -20.20 8.02 8.65
C TYR A 248 -20.80 6.65 8.38
N THR A 249 -21.63 6.21 9.33
CA THR A 249 -22.58 5.13 9.15
C THR A 249 -23.98 5.58 9.61
N SER A 250 -25.00 5.14 8.90
CA SER A 250 -26.37 5.53 9.21
C SER A 250 -27.35 4.42 8.85
N VAL A 251 -28.27 4.07 9.76
CA VAL A 251 -29.30 3.04 9.52
C VAL A 251 -30.52 3.63 8.81
N TYR A 252 -31.09 4.71 9.35
CA TYR A 252 -32.32 5.35 8.85
C TYR A 252 -32.12 6.79 8.36
N GLY A 253 -30.87 7.20 8.09
CA GLY A 253 -30.56 8.50 7.51
C GLY A 253 -30.36 9.65 8.50
N ASN A 254 -30.60 9.49 9.79
CA ASN A 254 -30.47 10.61 10.74
C ASN A 254 -29.01 10.97 11.02
N THR A 255 -28.11 9.98 11.20
CA THR A 255 -26.68 10.22 11.34
C THR A 255 -26.09 10.76 10.04
N LYS A 256 -26.53 10.24 8.88
CA LYS A 256 -26.18 10.77 7.57
C LYS A 256 -26.46 12.27 7.46
N LYS A 257 -27.67 12.71 7.84
CA LYS A 257 -28.04 14.13 7.81
C LYS A 257 -27.12 15.00 8.68
N ALA A 258 -26.72 14.51 9.86
CA ALA A 258 -25.78 15.22 10.72
C ALA A 258 -24.39 15.32 10.09
N ALA A 259 -23.89 14.24 9.48
CA ALA A 259 -22.60 14.20 8.78
C ALA A 259 -22.56 15.10 7.53
N GLU A 260 -23.63 15.08 6.73
CA GLU A 260 -23.76 15.94 5.54
C GLU A 260 -23.86 17.42 5.94
N LEU A 261 -24.64 17.75 6.99
CA LEU A 261 -24.70 19.11 7.50
C LEU A 261 -23.34 19.61 7.99
N LEU A 262 -22.56 18.76 8.69
CA LEU A 262 -21.20 19.12 9.07
C LEU A 262 -20.33 19.39 7.84
N ALA A 263 -20.39 18.53 6.83
CA ALA A 263 -19.62 18.72 5.59
C ALA A 263 -19.94 20.02 4.89
N ASP A 264 -21.22 20.41 4.86
CA ASP A 264 -21.64 21.68 4.28
C ASP A 264 -21.13 22.87 5.11
N LYS A 265 -21.21 22.80 6.46
CA LYS A 265 -20.69 23.85 7.35
C LYS A 265 -19.16 23.98 7.24
N LEU A 266 -18.42 22.89 7.09
CA LEU A 266 -16.97 22.94 6.83
C LEU A 266 -16.65 23.66 5.53
N LYS A 267 -17.39 23.38 4.45
CA LYS A 267 -17.25 24.08 3.16
C LYS A 267 -17.60 25.56 3.26
N GLU A 268 -18.72 25.90 3.91
CA GLU A 268 -19.16 27.29 4.16
C GLU A 268 -18.10 28.09 4.92
N LYS A 269 -17.35 27.45 5.83
CA LYS A 269 -16.28 28.09 6.61
C LYS A 269 -14.93 28.11 5.88
N GLY A 270 -14.86 27.60 4.64
CA GLY A 270 -13.65 27.65 3.81
C GLY A 270 -12.62 26.58 4.14
N CYS A 271 -13.02 25.46 4.71
CA CYS A 271 -12.13 24.33 4.91
C CYS A 271 -11.53 23.89 3.55
N PRO A 272 -10.19 23.73 3.41
CA PRO A 272 -9.54 23.58 2.10
C PRO A 272 -9.98 22.33 1.35
N LYS A 273 -10.26 21.24 2.08
CA LYS A 273 -10.75 19.99 1.52
C LYS A 273 -11.71 19.29 2.48
N VAL A 274 -12.85 18.88 1.97
CA VAL A 274 -13.84 18.09 2.72
C VAL A 274 -14.24 16.88 1.90
N VAL A 275 -13.99 15.68 2.42
CA VAL A 275 -14.35 14.41 1.79
C VAL A 275 -15.33 13.67 2.69
N VAL A 276 -16.37 13.09 2.12
CA VAL A 276 -17.43 12.38 2.87
C VAL A 276 -17.52 10.95 2.41
N TYR A 277 -17.53 10.00 3.35
CA TYR A 277 -17.68 8.57 3.08
C TYR A 277 -18.87 7.97 3.82
N ASP A 278 -19.74 7.30 3.08
CA ASP A 278 -20.71 6.34 3.62
C ASP A 278 -20.00 4.97 3.73
N LEU A 279 -19.50 4.64 4.92
CA LEU A 279 -18.69 3.43 5.12
C LEU A 279 -19.42 2.12 4.80
N ALA A 280 -20.74 2.13 4.65
CA ALA A 280 -21.50 0.96 4.25
C ALA A 280 -21.61 0.80 2.72
N ARG A 281 -21.26 1.83 1.93
CA ARG A 281 -21.47 1.87 0.48
C ARG A 281 -20.23 2.20 -0.32
N ASP A 282 -19.39 3.09 0.22
CA ASP A 282 -18.17 3.53 -0.44
C ASP A 282 -17.03 2.51 -0.23
N ASP A 283 -15.95 2.65 -0.98
CA ASP A 283 -14.77 1.81 -0.82
C ASP A 283 -14.08 2.09 0.51
N MET A 284 -14.07 1.09 1.39
CA MET A 284 -13.45 1.17 2.71
C MET A 284 -11.95 1.49 2.63
N SER A 285 -11.25 0.96 1.64
CA SER A 285 -9.82 1.20 1.49
C SER A 285 -9.50 2.63 1.06
N ALA A 286 -10.37 3.25 0.25
CA ALA A 286 -10.27 4.66 -0.10
C ALA A 286 -10.51 5.55 1.11
N ALA A 287 -11.54 5.24 1.93
CA ALA A 287 -11.81 5.96 3.17
C ALA A 287 -10.65 5.89 4.16
N VAL A 288 -10.01 4.72 4.28
CA VAL A 288 -8.81 4.51 5.11
C VAL A 288 -7.64 5.33 4.57
N ALA A 289 -7.36 5.27 3.27
CA ALA A 289 -6.26 6.02 2.66
C ALA A 289 -6.43 7.55 2.85
N ASP A 290 -7.63 8.07 2.66
CA ASP A 290 -7.91 9.50 2.86
C ASP A 290 -7.86 9.92 4.34
N ALA A 291 -8.20 9.05 5.28
CA ALA A 291 -8.00 9.33 6.71
C ALA A 291 -6.51 9.52 7.06
N PHE A 292 -5.60 8.80 6.35
CA PHE A 292 -4.15 9.03 6.47
C PHE A 292 -3.66 10.23 5.65
N ARG A 293 -4.34 10.58 4.56
CA ARG A 293 -4.02 11.73 3.71
C ARG A 293 -4.24 13.04 4.42
N TYR A 294 -5.43 13.22 5.01
CA TYR A 294 -5.86 14.50 5.56
C TYR A 294 -5.54 14.63 7.05
N SER A 295 -5.37 15.88 7.50
CA SER A 295 -4.99 16.20 8.87
C SER A 295 -6.09 15.95 9.91
N LYS A 296 -7.37 15.91 9.48
CA LYS A 296 -8.52 15.84 10.38
C LYS A 296 -9.52 14.77 9.93
N LEU A 297 -10.11 14.09 10.91
CA LEU A 297 -11.11 13.03 10.71
C LEU A 297 -12.32 13.27 11.59
N VAL A 298 -13.51 13.09 11.05
CA VAL A 298 -14.76 13.04 11.83
C VAL A 298 -15.34 11.65 11.70
N LEU A 299 -15.65 11.05 12.86
CA LEU A 299 -16.32 9.76 12.96
C LEU A 299 -17.78 9.99 13.38
N ALA A 300 -18.71 9.68 12.49
CA ALA A 300 -20.13 9.87 12.71
C ALA A 300 -20.87 8.52 12.69
N THR A 301 -21.32 8.04 13.84
CA THR A 301 -22.01 6.75 13.95
C THR A 301 -23.09 6.74 15.03
N LEU A 302 -23.79 5.63 15.10
CA LEU A 302 -24.85 5.41 16.09
C LEU A 302 -24.48 4.30 17.07
N THR A 303 -25.09 4.36 18.25
CA THR A 303 -25.05 3.27 19.20
C THR A 303 -25.86 2.09 18.66
N TYR A 304 -25.23 0.93 18.56
CA TYR A 304 -25.84 -0.29 18.04
C TYR A 304 -25.41 -1.49 18.90
N ASN A 305 -26.38 -2.24 19.42
CA ASN A 305 -26.14 -3.37 20.32
C ASN A 305 -25.18 -3.04 21.49
N ALA A 306 -25.36 -1.90 22.13
CA ALA A 306 -24.52 -1.35 23.19
C ALA A 306 -23.06 -1.04 22.78
N GLY A 307 -22.72 -1.17 21.51
CA GLY A 307 -21.43 -0.81 20.87
C GLY A 307 -21.63 0.25 19.80
N ILE A 308 -20.89 0.11 18.69
CA ILE A 308 -21.02 0.95 17.49
C ILE A 308 -21.40 0.11 16.27
N TYR A 309 -21.86 0.77 15.22
CA TYR A 309 -22.25 0.08 13.99
C TYR A 309 -21.06 -0.62 13.31
N PRO A 310 -21.23 -1.86 12.79
CA PRO A 310 -20.12 -2.72 12.35
C PRO A 310 -19.15 -2.08 11.34
N PHE A 311 -19.65 -1.36 10.36
CA PHE A 311 -18.76 -0.72 9.35
C PHE A 311 -17.87 0.37 9.96
N MET A 312 -18.35 1.11 10.98
CA MET A 312 -17.52 2.06 11.72
C MET A 312 -16.46 1.32 12.56
N GLN A 313 -16.84 0.21 13.16
CA GLN A 313 -15.89 -0.63 13.92
C GLN A 313 -14.78 -1.16 13.01
N ASP A 314 -15.13 -1.69 11.83
CA ASP A 314 -14.16 -2.18 10.84
C ASP A 314 -13.24 -1.04 10.37
N PHE A 315 -13.79 0.13 10.06
CA PHE A 315 -13.01 1.30 9.67
C PHE A 315 -11.97 1.69 10.73
N ILE A 316 -12.38 1.82 12.01
CA ILE A 316 -11.47 2.17 13.09
C ILE A 316 -10.42 1.09 13.32
N ASN A 317 -10.78 -0.20 13.23
CA ASN A 317 -9.83 -1.31 13.32
C ASN A 317 -8.76 -1.20 12.22
N ARG A 318 -9.17 -0.98 10.97
CA ARG A 318 -8.25 -0.80 9.83
C ARG A 318 -7.30 0.39 10.03
N LEU A 319 -7.76 1.48 10.60
CA LEU A 319 -6.92 2.63 10.95
C LEU A 319 -5.89 2.26 12.02
N THR A 320 -6.35 1.70 13.15
CA THR A 320 -5.49 1.43 14.31
C THR A 320 -4.48 0.31 14.06
N GLU A 321 -4.83 -0.71 13.28
CA GLU A 321 -3.93 -1.77 12.83
C GLU A 321 -2.78 -1.26 11.95
N ARG A 322 -3.00 -0.13 11.26
CA ARG A 322 -2.02 0.57 10.41
C ARG A 322 -1.29 1.71 11.11
N SER A 323 -1.34 1.72 12.45
CA SER A 323 -0.64 2.71 13.27
C SER A 323 -1.12 4.17 13.06
N PHE A 324 -2.42 4.36 12.84
CA PHE A 324 -3.02 5.69 12.68
C PHE A 324 -2.68 6.61 13.84
N GLN A 325 -2.14 7.78 13.53
CA GLN A 325 -1.62 8.72 14.50
C GLN A 325 -1.48 10.14 13.92
N ASN A 326 -1.13 11.12 14.78
CA ASN A 326 -0.86 12.50 14.38
C ASN A 326 -2.07 13.18 13.71
N ARG A 327 -3.28 12.95 14.22
CA ARG A 327 -4.52 13.48 13.63
C ARG A 327 -5.42 14.12 14.68
N THR A 328 -6.22 15.10 14.23
CA THR A 328 -7.34 15.62 15.01
C THR A 328 -8.61 14.86 14.67
N ILE A 329 -9.34 14.39 15.68
CA ILE A 329 -10.58 13.61 15.50
C ILE A 329 -11.75 14.30 16.18
N GLY A 330 -12.82 14.56 15.41
CA GLY A 330 -14.13 15.00 15.89
C GLY A 330 -15.13 13.84 15.89
N LEU A 331 -16.15 13.94 16.74
CA LEU A 331 -17.15 12.89 16.92
C LEU A 331 -18.58 13.42 16.74
N ILE A 332 -19.38 12.64 16.02
CA ILE A 332 -20.83 12.73 15.99
C ILE A 332 -21.39 11.38 16.44
N GLU A 333 -22.07 11.34 17.60
CA GLU A 333 -22.79 10.15 18.03
C GLU A 333 -24.30 10.31 17.87
N ASN A 334 -24.98 9.22 17.56
CA ASN A 334 -26.45 9.17 17.55
C ASN A 334 -26.95 7.99 18.39
N GLY A 335 -28.06 8.20 19.05
CA GLY A 335 -28.78 7.17 19.80
C GLY A 335 -30.14 7.67 20.25
N SER A 336 -31.16 6.81 20.21
CA SER A 336 -32.49 7.18 20.67
C SER A 336 -32.63 7.10 22.20
N TRP A 337 -31.80 6.22 22.81
CA TRP A 337 -31.66 6.05 24.24
C TRP A 337 -30.24 5.62 24.58
N ALA A 338 -29.69 6.04 25.71
CA ALA A 338 -28.36 5.66 26.22
C ALA A 338 -27.25 5.64 25.15
N PRO A 339 -26.98 6.76 24.44
CA PRO A 339 -25.92 6.81 23.44
C PRO A 339 -24.53 6.59 24.08
N THR A 340 -23.74 5.69 23.52
CA THR A 340 -22.40 5.32 23.99
C THR A 340 -21.36 5.31 22.88
N ALA A 341 -21.75 5.61 21.64
CA ALA A 341 -20.89 5.48 20.47
C ALA A 341 -19.61 6.32 20.57
N ALA A 342 -19.68 7.56 21.05
CA ALA A 342 -18.52 8.42 21.21
C ALA A 342 -17.48 7.82 22.19
N LYS A 343 -17.94 7.27 23.31
CA LYS A 343 -17.06 6.61 24.30
C LYS A 343 -16.39 5.37 23.70
N VAL A 344 -17.13 4.55 22.95
CA VAL A 344 -16.60 3.34 22.32
C VAL A 344 -15.56 3.73 21.26
N MET A 345 -15.87 4.68 20.37
CA MET A 345 -14.93 5.15 19.36
C MET A 345 -13.64 5.70 19.98
N LYS A 346 -13.72 6.54 21.01
CA LYS A 346 -12.51 7.04 21.71
C LYS A 346 -11.66 5.90 22.26
N GLY A 347 -12.27 4.94 22.93
CA GLY A 347 -11.55 3.78 23.51
C GLY A 347 -10.83 2.93 22.47
N MET A 348 -11.32 2.86 21.23
CA MET A 348 -10.64 2.12 20.16
C MET A 348 -9.31 2.75 19.74
N PHE A 349 -9.09 4.04 20.00
CA PHE A 349 -7.83 4.75 19.70
C PHE A 349 -6.85 4.84 20.88
N ASP A 350 -7.12 4.18 22.02
CA ASP A 350 -6.27 4.28 23.24
C ASP A 350 -4.79 3.97 23.01
N LYS A 351 -4.47 3.16 21.98
CA LYS A 351 -3.09 2.81 21.60
C LYS A 351 -2.52 3.71 20.49
N SER A 352 -3.33 4.56 19.89
CA SER A 352 -2.89 5.47 18.83
C SER A 352 -2.13 6.65 19.43
N LYS A 353 -1.07 7.09 18.77
CA LYS A 353 -0.22 8.17 19.26
C LYS A 353 -0.68 9.52 18.74
N ASN A 354 -0.53 10.57 19.54
CA ASN A 354 -0.74 11.96 19.12
C ASN A 354 -2.12 12.17 18.47
N ILE A 355 -3.17 11.59 19.05
CA ILE A 355 -4.56 11.88 18.66
C ILE A 355 -5.03 13.08 19.49
N THR A 356 -5.42 14.13 18.79
CA THR A 356 -6.08 15.30 19.38
C THR A 356 -7.59 15.14 19.19
N TRP A 357 -8.34 15.13 20.27
CA TRP A 357 -9.80 15.11 20.22
C TRP A 357 -10.33 16.52 20.21
N THR A 358 -11.35 16.79 19.36
CA THR A 358 -12.04 18.07 19.41
C THR A 358 -12.74 18.25 20.77
N GLU A 359 -12.82 19.49 21.25
CA GLU A 359 -13.58 19.86 22.43
C GLU A 359 -15.09 19.78 22.14
N ASN A 360 -15.50 20.24 20.97
CA ASN A 360 -16.87 20.18 20.49
C ASN A 360 -17.15 18.81 19.86
N ASN A 361 -18.09 18.07 20.47
CA ASN A 361 -18.63 16.83 19.94
C ASN A 361 -20.15 16.96 19.79
N VAL A 362 -20.72 16.27 18.80
CA VAL A 362 -22.14 16.36 18.51
C VAL A 362 -22.86 15.12 19.03
N LYS A 363 -23.91 15.33 19.82
CA LYS A 363 -24.75 14.26 20.34
C LYS A 363 -26.19 14.38 19.83
N VAL A 364 -26.53 13.56 18.84
CA VAL A 364 -27.85 13.51 18.24
C VAL A 364 -28.71 12.50 18.99
N MET A 365 -29.90 12.93 19.45
CA MET A 365 -30.90 12.05 20.02
C MET A 365 -31.99 11.79 18.98
N SER A 366 -31.79 10.71 18.19
CA SER A 366 -32.59 10.29 17.03
C SER A 366 -32.48 11.23 15.84
N ALA A 367 -33.22 12.33 15.80
CA ALA A 367 -33.21 13.31 14.69
C ALA A 367 -32.38 14.54 15.03
N VAL A 368 -31.81 15.17 14.00
CA VAL A 368 -31.10 16.47 14.13
C VAL A 368 -32.12 17.56 14.52
N LYS A 369 -31.80 18.33 15.55
CA LYS A 369 -32.58 19.45 16.09
C LYS A 369 -31.77 20.73 15.98
N GLU A 370 -32.42 21.89 16.31
CA GLU A 370 -31.75 23.20 16.28
C GLU A 370 -30.51 23.27 17.19
N GLU A 371 -30.55 22.62 18.35
CA GLU A 371 -29.40 22.51 19.25
C GLU A 371 -28.21 21.79 18.60
N ASN A 372 -28.49 20.72 17.84
CA ASN A 372 -27.44 19.98 17.12
C ASN A 372 -26.86 20.79 15.96
N VAL A 373 -27.64 21.67 15.33
CA VAL A 373 -27.09 22.57 14.30
C VAL A 373 -26.03 23.48 14.90
N LYS A 374 -26.23 24.02 16.11
CA LYS A 374 -25.26 24.85 16.84
C LYS A 374 -23.99 24.04 17.22
N GLU A 375 -24.19 22.81 17.72
CA GLU A 375 -23.08 21.90 18.05
C GLU A 375 -22.24 21.57 16.79
N ILE A 376 -22.89 21.30 15.64
CA ILE A 376 -22.26 21.04 14.36
C ILE A 376 -21.48 22.27 13.87
N GLU A 377 -22.05 23.47 14.02
CA GLU A 377 -21.35 24.72 13.67
C GLU A 377 -20.11 24.94 14.53
N ALA A 378 -20.20 24.69 15.85
CA ALA A 378 -19.03 24.78 16.72
C ALA A 378 -17.94 23.76 16.39
N LEU A 379 -18.33 22.52 16.09
CA LEU A 379 -17.38 21.49 15.62
C LEU A 379 -16.73 21.90 14.30
N ALA A 380 -17.50 22.44 13.34
CA ALA A 380 -16.95 22.91 12.08
C ALA A 380 -15.96 24.08 12.28
N GLU A 381 -16.25 25.02 13.19
CA GLU A 381 -15.32 26.11 13.52
C GLU A 381 -14.02 25.63 14.12
N GLU A 382 -14.07 24.63 14.98
CA GLU A 382 -12.89 24.03 15.58
C GLU A 382 -12.03 23.30 14.54
N LEU A 383 -12.67 22.56 13.63
CA LEU A 383 -11.99 21.81 12.58
C LEU A 383 -11.42 22.68 11.45
N CYS A 384 -11.90 23.91 11.27
CA CYS A 384 -11.38 24.85 10.25
C CYS A 384 -10.22 25.73 10.75
N LYS A 385 -9.87 25.63 12.04
CA LYS A 385 -8.67 26.29 12.62
C LYS A 385 -7.43 25.44 12.36
#